data_c932d0a42b20cd9325e9cf4f746e7841
#
_entry.id   c932d0a42b20cd9325e9cf4f746e7841
#
_cell.length_a   1.000
_cell.length_b   1.000
_cell.length_c   1.000
_cell.angle_alpha   90.00
_cell.angle_beta   90.00
_cell.angle_gamma   90.00
#
_symmetry.space_group_name_H-M   'P 1'
#
loop_
_entity.id
_entity.type
_entity.pdbx_description
1 polymer ?
#
loop_
_entity_poly.entity_id
_entity_poly.type
_entity_poly.pdbx_seq_one_letter_code
_entity_poly.pdbx_strand_id
1 'polypeptide(L)'
;VVVVVKDGQVVLQKGYGFADVAKRAPVLPETTMFRPGSVSKLLTWTAVMQQVEAGKIDLDKDVNAYLDFKIPPYQGKPVTMRNIMTHTAGFEESVRHLISSDPKAVMTLKQQMPLALPQRVFAPGTTPAYSNYATALAGYIVERVSGEPFDNYIENHIFTPLGMTHSTFRQPLPARLAPHMAKGYPDVTQKAKPFEIVIPGPAGSLSASGADMGKFMIAHLNDGAGLLKPETAKQMHDFKAPGVGPLNSMALGFYEQWVNGQRAIAHGGDTVWFH
;
A
#
# COMPACT_ATOMS: atom_id res chain seq x y z
N VAL A 1 4.06 12.67 12.76
CA VAL A 1 3.53 11.83 13.85
C VAL A 1 4.47 10.66 14.08
N VAL A 2 4.65 10.26 15.32
CA VAL A 2 5.42 9.07 15.70
C VAL A 2 4.51 8.15 16.51
N VAL A 3 4.48 6.87 16.14
CA VAL A 3 3.80 5.81 16.88
C VAL A 3 4.79 4.66 17.06
N VAL A 4 4.96 4.21 18.28
CA VAL A 4 5.80 3.06 18.62
C VAL A 4 4.93 2.02 19.30
N VAL A 5 5.00 0.80 18.80
CA VAL A 5 4.29 -0.37 19.31
C VAL A 5 5.28 -1.37 19.87
N LYS A 6 4.98 -1.91 21.03
CA LYS A 6 5.74 -3.00 21.66
C LYS A 6 4.79 -3.95 22.38
N ASP A 7 4.99 -5.24 22.24
CA ASP A 7 4.21 -6.29 22.92
C ASP A 7 2.68 -6.12 22.73
N GLY A 8 2.29 -5.78 21.49
CA GLY A 8 0.89 -5.57 21.12
C GLY A 8 0.25 -4.28 21.65
N GLN A 9 1.04 -3.37 22.22
CA GLN A 9 0.55 -2.12 22.81
C GLN A 9 1.27 -0.89 22.23
N VAL A 10 0.55 0.23 22.16
CA VAL A 10 1.15 1.52 21.82
C VAL A 10 1.91 2.05 23.03
N VAL A 11 3.24 2.14 22.95
CA VAL A 11 4.10 2.66 24.04
C VAL A 11 4.44 4.13 23.85
N LEU A 12 4.35 4.65 22.61
CA LEU A 12 4.49 6.07 22.30
C LEU A 12 3.55 6.42 21.15
N GLN A 13 2.79 7.50 21.32
CA GLN A 13 1.97 8.09 20.27
C GLN A 13 2.04 9.61 20.42
N LYS A 14 2.69 10.29 19.46
CA LYS A 14 2.95 11.73 19.59
C LYS A 14 2.90 12.46 18.25
N GLY A 15 2.17 13.57 18.22
CA GLY A 15 2.17 14.55 17.15
C GLY A 15 3.24 15.62 17.36
N TYR A 16 3.83 16.10 16.27
CA TYR A 16 4.80 17.20 16.28
C TYR A 16 4.42 18.22 15.20
N GLY A 17 4.61 19.49 15.52
CA GLY A 17 4.35 20.59 14.59
C GLY A 17 2.88 20.81 14.28
N PHE A 18 2.58 21.25 13.09
CA PHE A 18 1.24 21.70 12.67
C PHE A 18 0.72 20.89 11.47
N ALA A 19 -0.53 20.48 11.54
CA ALA A 19 -1.29 19.92 10.43
C ALA A 19 -1.68 20.98 9.39
N ASP A 20 -1.85 22.23 9.83
CA ASP A 20 -2.05 23.44 9.02
C ASP A 20 -1.20 24.55 9.60
N VAL A 21 -0.13 24.92 8.91
CA VAL A 21 0.84 25.93 9.37
C VAL A 21 0.18 27.31 9.48
N ALA A 22 -0.64 27.69 8.50
CA ALA A 22 -1.28 29.01 8.49
C ALA A 22 -2.25 29.20 9.66
N LYS A 23 -2.93 28.15 10.06
CA LYS A 23 -3.86 28.15 11.20
C LYS A 23 -3.18 27.78 12.53
N ARG A 24 -1.90 27.40 12.49
CA ARG A 24 -1.19 26.80 13.64
C ARG A 24 -1.97 25.64 14.29
N ALA A 25 -2.71 24.87 13.47
CA ALA A 25 -3.47 23.73 13.96
C ALA A 25 -2.49 22.59 14.30
N PRO A 26 -2.44 22.13 15.58
CA PRO A 26 -1.47 21.11 15.97
C PRO A 26 -1.75 19.76 15.31
N VAL A 27 -0.70 18.94 15.18
CA VAL A 27 -0.85 17.53 14.79
C VAL A 27 -1.40 16.74 15.96
N LEU A 28 -2.55 16.11 15.76
CA LEU A 28 -3.19 15.18 16.71
C LEU A 28 -3.00 13.76 16.17
N PRO A 29 -2.21 12.89 16.83
CA PRO A 29 -1.88 11.57 16.29
C PRO A 29 -3.08 10.65 16.12
N GLU A 30 -4.18 10.89 16.87
CA GLU A 30 -5.43 10.13 16.80
C GLU A 30 -6.25 10.45 15.54
N THR A 31 -6.23 11.71 15.11
CA THR A 31 -7.19 12.19 14.10
C THR A 31 -6.55 12.85 12.91
N THR A 32 -5.36 13.47 13.06
CA THR A 32 -4.69 14.10 11.92
C THR A 32 -4.22 13.04 10.93
N MET A 33 -4.74 13.11 9.73
CA MET A 33 -4.42 12.19 8.64
C MET A 33 -3.27 12.73 7.79
N PHE A 34 -2.39 11.83 7.41
CA PHE A 34 -1.27 12.06 6.49
C PHE A 34 -1.37 11.13 5.29
N ARG A 35 -0.58 11.39 4.26
CA ARG A 35 -0.46 10.49 3.12
C ARG A 35 0.84 9.68 3.22
N PRO A 36 0.80 8.45 3.68
CA PRO A 36 1.99 7.62 3.87
C PRO A 36 2.51 7.05 2.54
N GLY A 37 1.99 7.53 1.40
CA GLY A 37 2.44 7.12 0.08
C GLY A 37 2.45 5.60 -0.08
N SER A 38 3.58 5.05 -0.46
CA SER A 38 3.74 3.62 -0.76
C SER A 38 3.55 2.67 0.43
N VAL A 39 3.49 3.15 1.66
CA VAL A 39 3.04 2.32 2.81
C VAL A 39 1.61 1.80 2.59
N SER A 40 0.81 2.48 1.76
CA SER A 40 -0.50 2.01 1.27
C SER A 40 -0.47 0.58 0.75
N LYS A 41 0.65 0.18 0.12
CA LYS A 41 0.81 -1.15 -0.48
C LYS A 41 0.67 -2.27 0.55
N LEU A 42 1.04 -2.04 1.80
CA LEU A 42 0.93 -3.05 2.86
C LEU A 42 -0.52 -3.48 3.10
N LEU A 43 -1.48 -2.54 2.98
CA LEU A 43 -2.90 -2.84 3.10
C LEU A 43 -3.41 -3.62 1.87
N THR A 44 -2.93 -3.24 0.68
CA THR A 44 -3.23 -3.99 -0.56
C THR A 44 -2.70 -5.42 -0.48
N TRP A 45 -1.47 -5.62 0.00
CA TRP A 45 -0.89 -6.94 0.19
C TRP A 45 -1.62 -7.77 1.24
N THR A 46 -2.06 -7.15 2.32
CA THR A 46 -2.91 -7.80 3.34
C THR A 46 -4.23 -8.26 2.72
N ALA A 47 -4.88 -7.42 1.90
CA ALA A 47 -6.09 -7.79 1.17
C ALA A 47 -5.85 -8.96 0.20
N VAL A 48 -4.72 -8.98 -0.52
CA VAL A 48 -4.33 -10.13 -1.36
C VAL A 48 -4.21 -11.40 -0.50
N MET A 49 -3.53 -11.33 0.63
CA MET A 49 -3.32 -12.50 1.50
C MET A 49 -4.63 -12.99 2.14
N GLN A 50 -5.59 -12.11 2.41
CA GLN A 50 -6.95 -12.52 2.79
C GLN A 50 -7.63 -13.33 1.67
N GLN A 51 -7.44 -12.96 0.41
CA GLN A 51 -7.98 -13.72 -0.73
C GLN A 51 -7.21 -15.04 -0.98
N VAL A 52 -5.92 -15.07 -0.66
CA VAL A 52 -5.12 -16.32 -0.66
C VAL A 52 -5.65 -17.27 0.42
N GLU A 53 -5.87 -16.76 1.63
CA GLU A 53 -6.42 -17.53 2.75
C GLU A 53 -7.82 -18.07 2.46
N ALA A 54 -8.63 -17.30 1.72
CA ALA A 54 -9.95 -17.72 1.25
C ALA A 54 -9.91 -18.68 0.05
N GLY A 55 -8.72 -19.06 -0.44
CA GLY A 55 -8.54 -19.95 -1.61
C GLY A 55 -8.95 -19.34 -2.96
N LYS A 56 -9.18 -18.02 -3.01
CA LYS A 56 -9.58 -17.30 -4.23
C LYS A 56 -8.40 -16.85 -5.07
N ILE A 57 -7.23 -16.66 -4.47
CA ILE A 57 -5.97 -16.33 -5.14
C ILE A 57 -4.95 -17.41 -4.80
N ASP A 58 -4.31 -17.97 -5.83
CA ASP A 58 -3.09 -18.76 -5.71
C ASP A 58 -1.91 -17.86 -6.08
N LEU A 59 -0.92 -17.78 -5.18
CA LEU A 59 0.24 -16.92 -5.35
C LEU A 59 1.09 -17.25 -6.59
N ASP A 60 1.05 -18.50 -7.04
CA ASP A 60 1.91 -19.02 -8.12
C ASP A 60 1.17 -19.22 -9.45
N LYS A 61 -0.14 -19.00 -9.47
CA LYS A 61 -0.94 -19.06 -10.68
C LYS A 61 -0.75 -17.83 -11.56
N ASP A 62 -0.83 -18.00 -12.88
CA ASP A 62 -0.87 -16.90 -13.85
C ASP A 62 -2.01 -15.94 -13.49
N VAL A 63 -1.67 -14.66 -13.27
CA VAL A 63 -2.65 -13.62 -12.90
C VAL A 63 -3.73 -13.41 -13.97
N ASN A 64 -3.48 -13.81 -15.20
CA ASN A 64 -4.49 -13.80 -16.27
C ASN A 64 -5.74 -14.63 -15.94
N ALA A 65 -5.65 -15.57 -14.99
CA ALA A 65 -6.80 -16.33 -14.52
C ALA A 65 -7.81 -15.46 -13.74
N TYR A 66 -7.39 -14.29 -13.25
CA TYR A 66 -8.19 -13.37 -12.44
C TYR A 66 -8.62 -12.10 -13.20
N LEU A 67 -8.07 -11.88 -14.41
CA LEU A 67 -8.25 -10.65 -15.16
C LEU A 67 -9.30 -10.79 -16.27
N ASP A 68 -9.90 -9.67 -16.67
CA ASP A 68 -10.79 -9.52 -17.81
C ASP A 68 -10.09 -8.92 -19.05
N PHE A 69 -8.77 -8.73 -18.96
CA PHE A 69 -7.87 -8.42 -20.05
C PHE A 69 -6.65 -9.35 -19.99
N LYS A 70 -5.72 -9.24 -20.94
CA LYS A 70 -4.56 -10.13 -21.01
C LYS A 70 -3.25 -9.38 -20.79
N ILE A 71 -2.41 -9.96 -19.95
CA ILE A 71 -0.99 -9.60 -19.81
C ILE A 71 -0.20 -10.65 -20.59
N PRO A 72 0.46 -10.29 -21.69
CA PRO A 72 1.26 -11.24 -22.47
C PRO A 72 2.39 -11.84 -21.61
N PRO A 73 2.72 -13.12 -21.79
CA PRO A 73 3.89 -13.70 -21.16
C PRO A 73 5.15 -13.00 -21.68
N TYR A 74 6.19 -12.96 -20.87
CA TYR A 74 7.50 -12.43 -21.27
C TYR A 74 8.54 -13.54 -21.22
N GLN A 75 9.20 -13.80 -22.33
CA GLN A 75 10.13 -14.93 -22.50
C GLN A 75 9.47 -16.27 -22.10
N GLY A 76 8.21 -16.45 -22.49
CA GLY A 76 7.42 -17.65 -22.20
C GLY A 76 6.95 -17.79 -20.74
N LYS A 77 7.26 -16.85 -19.85
CA LYS A 77 6.88 -16.89 -18.43
C LYS A 77 5.70 -15.98 -18.14
N PRO A 78 4.63 -16.49 -17.47
CA PRO A 78 3.52 -15.66 -17.00
C PRO A 78 3.93 -14.82 -15.79
N VAL A 79 3.10 -13.83 -15.46
CA VAL A 79 3.18 -13.11 -14.18
C VAL A 79 2.35 -13.84 -13.14
N THR A 80 2.89 -14.00 -11.94
CA THR A 80 2.17 -14.54 -10.78
C THR A 80 1.95 -13.47 -9.73
N MET A 81 1.00 -13.69 -8.79
CA MET A 81 0.79 -12.78 -7.68
C MET A 81 2.04 -12.69 -6.80
N ARG A 82 2.77 -13.78 -6.62
CA ARG A 82 4.06 -13.78 -5.92
C ARG A 82 5.07 -12.84 -6.58
N ASN A 83 5.16 -12.84 -7.90
CA ASN A 83 6.03 -11.90 -8.62
C ASN A 83 5.62 -10.44 -8.39
N ILE A 84 4.31 -10.18 -8.34
CA ILE A 84 3.77 -8.85 -8.06
C ILE A 84 4.15 -8.39 -6.65
N MET A 85 3.89 -9.21 -5.63
CA MET A 85 4.15 -8.89 -4.23
C MET A 85 5.64 -8.75 -3.88
N THR A 86 6.52 -9.35 -4.67
CA THR A 86 7.98 -9.25 -4.50
C THR A 86 8.63 -8.25 -5.45
N HIS A 87 7.83 -7.51 -6.20
CA HIS A 87 8.29 -6.58 -7.24
C HIS A 87 9.22 -7.23 -8.28
N THR A 88 9.00 -8.50 -8.58
CA THR A 88 9.75 -9.25 -9.61
C THR A 88 8.90 -9.56 -10.85
N ALA A 89 7.78 -8.88 -11.02
CA ALA A 89 6.93 -9.06 -12.21
C ALA A 89 7.59 -8.57 -13.51
N GLY A 90 8.61 -7.72 -13.42
CA GLY A 90 9.39 -7.26 -14.55
C GLY A 90 8.72 -6.15 -15.36
N PHE A 91 7.74 -5.46 -14.83
CA PHE A 91 7.16 -4.28 -15.46
C PHE A 91 8.11 -3.09 -15.41
N GLU A 92 8.13 -2.31 -16.50
CA GLU A 92 8.75 -0.99 -16.49
C GLU A 92 7.98 -0.07 -15.54
N GLU A 93 8.71 0.74 -14.74
CA GLU A 93 8.08 1.74 -13.89
C GLU A 93 8.05 3.09 -14.61
N SER A 94 6.90 3.75 -14.52
CA SER A 94 6.72 5.11 -15.04
C SER A 94 6.15 6.00 -13.95
N VAL A 95 6.84 7.10 -13.66
CA VAL A 95 6.36 8.15 -12.76
C VAL A 95 5.45 9.16 -13.48
N ARG A 96 5.34 9.05 -14.80
CA ARG A 96 4.47 9.91 -15.60
C ARG A 96 3.01 9.64 -15.23
N HIS A 97 2.29 10.71 -14.89
CA HIS A 97 0.87 10.63 -14.45
C HIS A 97 0.65 9.78 -13.20
N LEU A 98 1.67 9.59 -12.36
CA LEU A 98 1.53 8.86 -11.11
C LEU A 98 0.70 9.65 -10.08
N ILE A 99 0.93 10.96 -10.01
CA ILE A 99 0.25 11.87 -9.10
C ILE A 99 -0.29 13.08 -9.89
N SER A 100 -1.50 13.51 -9.55
CA SER A 100 -2.20 14.66 -10.15
C SER A 100 -2.78 15.56 -9.07
N SER A 101 -2.95 16.84 -9.36
CA SER A 101 -3.75 17.77 -8.54
C SER A 101 -5.19 17.93 -9.06
N ASP A 102 -5.54 17.28 -10.16
CA ASP A 102 -6.88 17.31 -10.74
C ASP A 102 -7.73 16.16 -10.17
N PRO A 103 -8.81 16.47 -9.42
CA PRO A 103 -9.71 15.44 -8.89
C PRO A 103 -10.38 14.57 -9.98
N LYS A 104 -10.47 15.07 -11.20
CA LYS A 104 -11.03 14.34 -12.35
C LYS A 104 -10.09 13.27 -12.91
N ALA A 105 -8.84 13.26 -12.47
CA ALA A 105 -7.86 12.24 -12.89
C ALA A 105 -8.14 10.86 -12.31
N VAL A 106 -9.03 10.73 -11.33
CA VAL A 106 -9.42 9.44 -10.74
C VAL A 106 -10.14 8.58 -11.77
N MET A 107 -9.64 7.38 -11.98
CA MET A 107 -10.24 6.36 -12.85
C MET A 107 -10.57 5.11 -12.02
N THR A 108 -11.57 4.35 -12.46
CA THR A 108 -11.77 3.00 -11.88
C THR A 108 -10.59 2.09 -12.24
N LEU A 109 -10.27 1.13 -11.37
CA LEU A 109 -9.20 0.15 -11.65
C LEU A 109 -9.47 -0.63 -12.94
N LYS A 110 -10.73 -0.97 -13.20
CA LYS A 110 -11.16 -1.62 -14.44
C LYS A 110 -10.77 -0.84 -15.70
N GLN A 111 -10.91 0.49 -15.66
CA GLN A 111 -10.53 1.35 -16.78
C GLN A 111 -9.02 1.53 -16.86
N GLN A 112 -8.38 1.72 -15.71
CA GLN A 112 -6.97 2.07 -15.63
C GLN A 112 -6.05 0.91 -16.01
N MET A 113 -6.31 -0.31 -15.52
CA MET A 113 -5.35 -1.42 -15.64
C MET A 113 -5.01 -1.81 -17.08
N PRO A 114 -5.98 -1.97 -18.01
CA PRO A 114 -5.62 -2.27 -19.39
C PRO A 114 -4.97 -1.08 -20.14
N LEU A 115 -5.34 0.16 -19.79
CA LEU A 115 -4.81 1.37 -20.45
C LEU A 115 -3.37 1.69 -20.00
N ALA A 116 -3.04 1.41 -18.74
CA ALA A 116 -1.75 1.74 -18.15
C ALA A 116 -0.76 0.56 -18.17
N LEU A 117 -1.06 -0.54 -18.89
CA LEU A 117 -0.20 -1.73 -18.93
C LEU A 117 1.20 -1.36 -19.44
N PRO A 118 2.25 -1.46 -18.58
CA PRO A 118 3.60 -1.11 -18.97
C PRO A 118 4.25 -2.21 -19.81
N GLN A 119 5.32 -1.86 -20.47
CA GLN A 119 6.19 -2.86 -21.09
C GLN A 119 6.86 -3.74 -20.03
N ARG A 120 7.30 -4.90 -20.48
CA ARG A 120 8.07 -5.84 -19.68
C ARG A 120 9.55 -5.68 -20.01
N VAL A 121 10.36 -5.42 -19.00
CA VAL A 121 11.82 -5.21 -19.17
C VAL A 121 12.64 -6.36 -18.57
N PHE A 122 12.04 -7.15 -17.65
CA PHE A 122 12.69 -8.33 -17.07
C PHE A 122 11.76 -9.53 -17.10
N ALA A 123 12.35 -10.72 -17.13
CA ALA A 123 11.57 -11.96 -16.98
C ALA A 123 11.00 -12.05 -15.55
N PRO A 124 9.75 -12.53 -15.38
CA PRO A 124 9.17 -12.69 -14.06
C PRO A 124 10.03 -13.55 -13.14
N GLY A 125 10.17 -13.12 -11.89
CA GLY A 125 10.91 -13.82 -10.86
C GLY A 125 12.44 -13.68 -10.95
N THR A 126 12.98 -12.83 -11.82
CA THR A 126 14.43 -12.73 -12.01
C THR A 126 15.07 -11.50 -11.38
N THR A 127 14.42 -10.34 -11.48
CA THR A 127 15.01 -9.06 -11.11
C THR A 127 14.03 -8.24 -10.32
N PRO A 128 14.39 -7.75 -9.13
CA PRO A 128 13.58 -6.77 -8.41
C PRO A 128 13.45 -5.48 -9.22
N ALA A 129 12.22 -5.12 -9.56
CA ALA A 129 11.86 -3.90 -10.27
C ALA A 129 10.57 -3.36 -9.66
N TYR A 130 10.71 -2.40 -8.76
CA TYR A 130 9.59 -1.78 -8.07
C TYR A 130 8.53 -1.28 -9.05
N SER A 131 7.26 -1.60 -8.81
CA SER A 131 6.19 -1.22 -9.73
C SER A 131 4.91 -0.81 -9.00
N ASN A 132 4.51 0.43 -9.20
CA ASN A 132 3.23 0.95 -8.75
C ASN A 132 2.07 0.35 -9.54
N TYR A 133 2.28 0.14 -10.86
CA TYR A 133 1.30 -0.55 -11.71
C TYR A 133 0.99 -1.96 -11.17
N ALA A 134 2.03 -2.74 -10.85
CA ALA A 134 1.85 -4.10 -10.34
C ALA A 134 1.02 -4.13 -9.05
N THR A 135 1.22 -3.15 -8.15
CA THR A 135 0.42 -3.07 -6.94
C THR A 135 -1.04 -2.68 -7.24
N ALA A 136 -1.27 -1.74 -8.14
CA ALA A 136 -2.62 -1.38 -8.54
C ALA A 136 -3.34 -2.57 -9.21
N LEU A 137 -2.61 -3.37 -10.00
CA LEU A 137 -3.11 -4.61 -10.58
C LEU A 137 -3.50 -5.63 -9.51
N ALA A 138 -2.72 -5.76 -8.43
CA ALA A 138 -3.08 -6.61 -7.30
C ALA A 138 -4.38 -6.13 -6.63
N GLY A 139 -4.53 -4.82 -6.40
CA GLY A 139 -5.78 -4.25 -5.92
C GLY A 139 -6.97 -4.52 -6.84
N TYR A 140 -6.76 -4.44 -8.15
CA TYR A 140 -7.79 -4.81 -9.13
C TYR A 140 -8.15 -6.30 -9.08
N ILE A 141 -7.16 -7.17 -8.91
CA ILE A 141 -7.42 -8.61 -8.74
C ILE A 141 -8.23 -8.86 -7.46
N VAL A 142 -7.93 -8.18 -6.35
CA VAL A 142 -8.75 -8.25 -5.12
C VAL A 142 -10.19 -7.84 -5.42
N GLU A 143 -10.42 -6.73 -6.13
CA GLU A 143 -11.76 -6.28 -6.55
C GLU A 143 -12.48 -7.35 -7.37
N ARG A 144 -11.77 -7.95 -8.33
CA ARG A 144 -12.32 -8.99 -9.22
C ARG A 144 -12.73 -10.27 -8.50
N VAL A 145 -11.89 -10.78 -7.61
CA VAL A 145 -12.13 -12.07 -6.95
C VAL A 145 -13.03 -11.98 -5.73
N SER A 146 -13.06 -10.80 -5.08
CA SER A 146 -13.98 -10.54 -3.97
C SER A 146 -15.39 -10.18 -4.45
N GLY A 147 -15.50 -9.52 -5.60
CA GLY A 147 -16.75 -8.91 -6.08
C GLY A 147 -17.07 -7.56 -5.43
N GLU A 148 -16.16 -7.00 -4.65
CA GLU A 148 -16.30 -5.70 -3.99
C GLU A 148 -15.35 -4.68 -4.64
N PRO A 149 -15.75 -3.40 -4.87
CA PRO A 149 -14.82 -2.33 -5.22
C PRO A 149 -13.67 -2.27 -4.20
N PHE A 150 -12.45 -2.01 -4.65
CA PHE A 150 -11.25 -2.07 -3.82
C PHE A 150 -11.36 -1.23 -2.54
N ASP A 151 -11.85 0.02 -2.64
CA ASP A 151 -12.01 0.89 -1.47
C ASP A 151 -12.99 0.31 -0.45
N ASN A 152 -14.11 -0.28 -0.92
CA ASN A 152 -15.09 -0.95 -0.06
C ASN A 152 -14.46 -2.18 0.61
N TYR A 153 -13.70 -2.96 -0.15
CA TYR A 153 -13.02 -4.14 0.39
C TYR A 153 -12.09 -3.75 1.54
N ILE A 154 -11.24 -2.76 1.35
CA ILE A 154 -10.32 -2.29 2.40
C ILE A 154 -11.09 -1.75 3.62
N GLU A 155 -12.15 -0.98 3.39
CA GLU A 155 -12.98 -0.45 4.49
C GLU A 155 -13.64 -1.58 5.29
N ASN A 156 -14.23 -2.57 4.60
CA ASN A 156 -14.97 -3.66 5.25
C ASN A 156 -14.06 -4.68 5.93
N HIS A 157 -12.91 -5.01 5.32
CA HIS A 157 -12.10 -6.17 5.70
C HIS A 157 -10.80 -5.80 6.43
N ILE A 158 -10.42 -4.51 6.46
CA ILE A 158 -9.21 -4.03 7.15
C ILE A 158 -9.55 -2.90 8.11
N PHE A 159 -10.13 -1.79 7.63
CA PHE A 159 -10.36 -0.63 8.50
C PHE A 159 -11.40 -0.88 9.58
N THR A 160 -12.55 -1.46 9.22
CA THR A 160 -13.63 -1.73 10.18
C THR A 160 -13.21 -2.75 11.25
N PRO A 161 -12.62 -3.92 10.92
CA PRO A 161 -12.16 -4.87 11.93
C PRO A 161 -11.13 -4.29 12.91
N LEU A 162 -10.26 -3.40 12.44
CA LEU A 162 -9.24 -2.76 13.28
C LEU A 162 -9.70 -1.47 13.94
N GLY A 163 -10.90 -0.98 13.64
CA GLY A 163 -11.40 0.32 14.13
C GLY A 163 -10.55 1.50 13.62
N MET A 164 -10.06 1.44 12.36
CA MET A 164 -9.29 2.50 11.70
C MET A 164 -10.23 3.58 11.14
N THR A 165 -10.76 4.43 12.02
CA THR A 165 -11.83 5.40 11.68
C THR A 165 -11.33 6.65 10.97
N HIS A 166 -10.03 6.93 11.01
CA HIS A 166 -9.35 8.04 10.34
C HIS A 166 -8.41 7.52 9.25
N SER A 167 -8.94 6.60 8.43
CA SER A 167 -8.23 6.02 7.30
C SER A 167 -9.15 5.88 6.09
N THR A 168 -8.60 6.10 4.89
CA THR A 168 -9.33 5.92 3.62
C THR A 168 -8.38 5.81 2.44
N PHE A 169 -8.76 5.03 1.43
CA PHE A 169 -8.14 5.05 0.10
C PHE A 169 -8.88 5.98 -0.89
N ARG A 170 -10.08 6.43 -0.52
CA ARG A 170 -10.94 7.24 -1.41
C ARG A 170 -10.31 8.57 -1.76
N GLN A 171 -10.40 8.93 -3.01
CA GLN A 171 -9.96 10.19 -3.58
C GLN A 171 -11.04 10.74 -4.52
N PRO A 172 -11.50 12.01 -4.33
CA PRO A 172 -11.18 12.90 -3.21
C PRO A 172 -11.65 12.34 -1.86
N LEU A 173 -11.17 12.94 -0.77
CA LEU A 173 -11.50 12.52 0.59
C LEU A 173 -13.02 12.58 0.86
N PRO A 174 -13.58 11.60 1.57
CA PRO A 174 -14.93 11.69 2.11
C PRO A 174 -15.12 12.93 2.97
N ALA A 175 -16.28 13.58 2.89
CA ALA A 175 -16.57 14.85 3.59
C ALA A 175 -16.30 14.77 5.10
N ARG A 176 -16.59 13.62 5.74
CA ARG A 176 -16.32 13.39 7.17
C ARG A 176 -14.84 13.38 7.54
N LEU A 177 -13.96 13.01 6.59
CA LEU A 177 -12.51 12.89 6.82
C LEU A 177 -11.72 14.10 6.34
N ALA A 178 -12.24 14.86 5.39
CA ALA A 178 -11.54 16.01 4.83
C ALA A 178 -11.05 17.04 5.87
N PRO A 179 -11.78 17.33 6.98
CA PRO A 179 -11.31 18.25 8.02
C PRO A 179 -10.07 17.76 8.79
N HIS A 180 -9.81 16.46 8.79
CA HIS A 180 -8.70 15.83 9.51
C HIS A 180 -7.41 15.74 8.69
N MET A 181 -7.47 16.08 7.40
CA MET A 181 -6.30 15.94 6.51
C MET A 181 -5.28 17.05 6.75
N ALA A 182 -4.04 16.69 7.07
CA ALA A 182 -2.93 17.62 7.11
C ALA A 182 -2.70 18.27 5.74
N LYS A 183 -2.23 19.51 5.74
CA LYS A 183 -1.82 20.20 4.53
C LYS A 183 -0.43 19.73 4.10
N GLY A 184 -0.23 19.55 2.81
CA GLY A 184 1.07 19.26 2.23
C GLY A 184 1.83 20.55 1.90
N TYR A 185 3.14 20.53 2.08
CA TYR A 185 4.01 21.68 1.84
C TYR A 185 5.30 21.25 1.14
N PRO A 186 5.82 22.01 0.17
CA PRO A 186 7.16 21.77 -0.38
C PRO A 186 8.25 22.00 0.66
N ASP A 187 8.06 23.01 1.51
CA ASP A 187 8.84 23.33 2.69
C ASP A 187 8.03 24.24 3.63
N VAL A 188 8.53 24.49 4.83
CA VAL A 188 7.83 25.23 5.89
C VAL A 188 7.57 26.70 5.58
N THR A 189 8.23 27.28 4.57
CA THR A 189 8.09 28.68 4.19
C THR A 189 7.07 28.94 3.10
N GLN A 190 6.60 27.87 2.43
CA GLN A 190 5.68 27.95 1.32
C GLN A 190 4.23 27.79 1.75
N LYS A 191 3.32 28.15 0.83
CA LYS A 191 1.89 27.92 1.00
C LYS A 191 1.56 26.45 0.83
N ALA A 192 0.52 26.00 1.53
CA ALA A 192 -0.06 24.67 1.37
C ALA A 192 -0.42 24.40 -0.10
N LYS A 193 -0.17 23.18 -0.52
CA LYS A 193 -0.49 22.67 -1.85
C LYS A 193 -1.87 21.99 -1.86
N PRO A 194 -2.50 21.86 -3.04
CA PRO A 194 -3.73 21.09 -3.20
C PRO A 194 -3.55 19.63 -2.78
N PHE A 195 -4.66 18.96 -2.46
CA PHE A 195 -4.66 17.53 -2.19
C PHE A 195 -4.19 16.75 -3.44
N GLU A 196 -3.28 15.84 -3.24
CA GLU A 196 -2.72 15.00 -4.30
C GLU A 196 -3.66 13.84 -4.62
N ILE A 197 -3.86 13.58 -5.89
CA ILE A 197 -4.53 12.38 -6.39
C ILE A 197 -3.47 11.39 -6.85
N VAL A 198 -3.36 10.26 -6.19
CA VAL A 198 -2.49 9.15 -6.61
C VAL A 198 -3.28 8.26 -7.56
N ILE A 199 -2.90 8.26 -8.85
CA ILE A 199 -3.66 7.58 -9.90
C ILE A 199 -3.75 6.07 -9.67
N PRO A 200 -2.66 5.33 -9.42
CA PRO A 200 -2.75 3.91 -9.04
C PRO A 200 -3.12 3.77 -7.56
N GLY A 201 -4.40 4.03 -7.23
CA GLY A 201 -4.91 4.11 -5.85
C GLY A 201 -4.37 3.04 -4.90
N PRO A 202 -4.48 1.73 -5.18
CA PRO A 202 -3.98 0.67 -4.30
C PRO A 202 -2.48 0.77 -3.98
N ALA A 203 -1.71 1.49 -4.81
CA ALA A 203 -0.27 1.65 -4.65
C ALA A 203 0.15 2.82 -3.75
N GLY A 204 -0.77 3.80 -3.47
CA GLY A 204 -0.30 5.00 -2.78
C GLY A 204 -1.37 5.97 -2.30
N SER A 205 -2.66 5.69 -2.44
CA SER A 205 -3.71 6.68 -2.15
C SER A 205 -4.15 6.74 -0.69
N LEU A 206 -3.66 5.87 0.17
CA LEU A 206 -4.02 5.88 1.59
C LEU A 206 -3.84 7.27 2.21
N SER A 207 -4.83 7.70 2.94
CA SER A 207 -4.72 8.76 3.95
C SER A 207 -5.07 8.14 5.29
N ALA A 208 -4.20 8.28 6.30
CA ALA A 208 -4.40 7.65 7.60
C ALA A 208 -3.83 8.48 8.75
N SER A 209 -4.40 8.32 9.95
CA SER A 209 -3.82 8.84 11.18
C SER A 209 -2.70 7.93 11.71
N GLY A 210 -1.83 8.48 12.54
CA GLY A 210 -0.79 7.70 13.21
C GLY A 210 -1.38 6.60 14.09
N ALA A 211 -2.45 6.90 14.82
CA ALA A 211 -3.13 5.94 15.69
C ALA A 211 -3.69 4.74 14.90
N ASP A 212 -4.29 5.00 13.74
CA ASP A 212 -4.82 3.93 12.90
C ASP A 212 -3.70 3.05 12.32
N MET A 213 -2.58 3.65 11.88
CA MET A 213 -1.41 2.87 11.47
C MET A 213 -0.82 2.05 12.62
N GLY A 214 -0.89 2.56 13.86
CA GLY A 214 -0.54 1.80 15.07
C GLY A 214 -1.38 0.52 15.23
N LYS A 215 -2.70 0.59 15.00
CA LYS A 215 -3.58 -0.59 15.03
C LYS A 215 -3.22 -1.62 13.96
N PHE A 216 -2.90 -1.14 12.73
CA PHE A 216 -2.44 -2.01 11.66
C PHE A 216 -1.11 -2.70 12.00
N MET A 217 -0.14 -1.96 12.57
CA MET A 217 1.12 -2.54 13.05
C MET A 217 0.89 -3.59 14.14
N ILE A 218 0.00 -3.32 15.11
CA ILE A 218 -0.34 -4.26 16.18
C ILE A 218 -0.90 -5.56 15.60
N ALA A 219 -1.81 -5.47 14.62
CA ALA A 219 -2.37 -6.67 13.98
C ALA A 219 -1.27 -7.53 13.33
N HIS A 220 -0.34 -6.93 12.59
CA HIS A 220 0.77 -7.66 11.97
C HIS A 220 1.78 -8.20 12.97
N LEU A 221 2.07 -7.48 14.08
CA LEU A 221 2.96 -7.95 15.16
C LEU A 221 2.35 -9.08 15.99
N ASN A 222 1.02 -9.18 16.01
CA ASN A 222 0.28 -10.23 16.70
C ASN A 222 -0.21 -11.29 15.70
N ASP A 223 0.67 -11.74 14.80
CA ASP A 223 0.40 -12.83 13.86
C ASP A 223 -0.86 -12.61 13.00
N GLY A 224 -1.11 -11.38 12.58
CA GLY A 224 -2.24 -11.02 11.72
C GLY A 224 -3.59 -10.90 12.44
N ALA A 225 -3.59 -10.84 13.78
CA ALA A 225 -4.81 -10.81 14.60
C ALA A 225 -5.86 -9.80 14.09
N GLY A 226 -7.08 -10.30 13.82
CA GLY A 226 -8.19 -9.54 13.27
C GLY A 226 -8.17 -9.36 11.74
N LEU A 227 -7.09 -9.74 11.05
CA LEU A 227 -6.95 -9.60 9.60
C LEU A 227 -6.65 -10.92 8.89
N LEU A 228 -5.71 -11.70 9.40
CA LEU A 228 -5.17 -12.92 8.81
C LEU A 228 -5.06 -14.02 9.87
N LYS A 229 -5.04 -15.27 9.42
CA LYS A 229 -4.61 -16.37 10.30
C LYS A 229 -3.12 -16.30 10.57
N PRO A 230 -2.64 -16.82 11.71
CA PRO A 230 -1.22 -16.78 12.07
C PRO A 230 -0.30 -17.37 11.00
N GLU A 231 -0.68 -18.49 10.41
CA GLU A 231 0.10 -19.15 9.36
C GLU A 231 0.19 -18.30 8.07
N THR A 232 -0.87 -17.57 7.73
CA THR A 232 -0.89 -16.65 6.57
C THR A 232 -0.03 -15.42 6.84
N ALA A 233 -0.14 -14.82 8.02
CA ALA A 233 0.72 -13.71 8.42
C ALA A 233 2.20 -14.12 8.45
N LYS A 234 2.49 -15.31 9.00
CA LYS A 234 3.85 -15.87 9.00
C LYS A 234 4.36 -16.10 7.57
N GLN A 235 3.54 -16.68 6.68
CA GLN A 235 3.91 -16.83 5.28
C GLN A 235 4.26 -15.48 4.64
N MET A 236 3.49 -14.44 4.94
CA MET A 236 3.71 -13.09 4.42
C MET A 236 5.02 -12.47 4.92
N HIS A 237 5.34 -12.65 6.21
CA HIS A 237 6.48 -12.00 6.86
C HIS A 237 7.80 -12.77 6.70
N ASP A 238 7.75 -14.10 6.68
CA ASP A 238 8.95 -14.94 6.65
C ASP A 238 9.43 -15.28 5.24
N PHE A 239 8.58 -15.04 4.22
CA PHE A 239 8.99 -15.27 2.84
C PHE A 239 10.25 -14.47 2.51
N LYS A 240 11.16 -15.11 1.76
CA LYS A 240 12.38 -14.47 1.25
C LYS A 240 12.40 -14.58 -0.26
N ALA A 241 12.19 -13.47 -0.94
CA ALA A 241 12.42 -13.42 -2.37
C ALA A 241 13.90 -13.68 -2.68
N PRO A 242 14.22 -14.29 -3.83
CA PRO A 242 15.60 -14.41 -4.26
C PRO A 242 16.29 -13.03 -4.24
N GLY A 243 17.38 -12.92 -3.49
CA GLY A 243 18.15 -11.69 -3.35
C GLY A 243 18.98 -11.42 -4.62
N VAL A 244 19.32 -10.16 -4.83
CA VAL A 244 20.25 -9.74 -5.88
C VAL A 244 21.51 -9.18 -5.21
N GLY A 245 22.54 -10.00 -5.11
CA GLY A 245 23.82 -9.62 -4.52
C GLY A 245 23.68 -9.12 -3.07
N PRO A 246 24.25 -7.96 -2.71
CA PRO A 246 24.24 -7.44 -1.35
C PRO A 246 22.93 -6.74 -0.96
N LEU A 247 21.92 -6.71 -1.83
CA LEU A 247 20.63 -6.08 -1.52
C LEU A 247 19.84 -6.93 -0.53
N ASN A 248 19.12 -6.26 0.37
CA ASN A 248 18.19 -6.91 1.27
C ASN A 248 17.09 -7.61 0.45
N SER A 249 16.61 -8.74 0.98
CA SER A 249 15.51 -9.47 0.39
C SER A 249 14.17 -8.75 0.58
N MET A 250 13.15 -9.25 -0.12
CA MET A 250 11.75 -8.88 0.13
C MET A 250 11.00 -10.07 0.71
N ALA A 251 10.17 -9.80 1.70
CA ALA A 251 9.06 -10.66 2.06
C ALA A 251 7.89 -10.44 1.11
N LEU A 252 6.72 -11.02 1.36
CA LEU A 252 5.55 -10.77 0.51
C LEU A 252 5.01 -9.36 0.79
N GLY A 253 5.57 -8.39 0.06
CA GLY A 253 5.18 -6.98 0.10
C GLY A 253 5.92 -6.12 1.13
N PHE A 254 6.77 -6.68 1.96
CA PHE A 254 7.63 -5.93 2.87
C PHE A 254 9.08 -5.96 2.41
N TYR A 255 9.81 -4.84 2.63
CA TYR A 255 11.26 -4.85 2.54
C TYR A 255 11.86 -5.54 3.76
N GLU A 256 12.83 -6.41 3.55
CA GLU A 256 13.67 -6.92 4.62
C GLU A 256 14.76 -5.90 4.94
N GLN A 257 14.95 -5.60 6.21
CA GLN A 257 16.02 -4.72 6.70
C GLN A 257 16.74 -5.37 7.88
N TRP A 258 18.02 -5.08 8.01
CA TRP A 258 18.83 -5.53 9.15
C TRP A 258 19.34 -4.33 9.92
N VAL A 259 18.92 -4.21 11.16
CA VAL A 259 19.32 -3.11 12.06
C VAL A 259 20.00 -3.72 13.28
N ASN A 260 21.27 -3.43 13.49
CA ASN A 260 22.07 -3.98 14.59
C ASN A 260 21.98 -5.52 14.73
N GLY A 261 22.02 -6.24 13.59
CA GLY A 261 21.92 -7.70 13.57
C GLY A 261 20.51 -8.26 13.80
N GLN A 262 19.51 -7.41 13.94
CA GLN A 262 18.10 -7.81 14.06
C GLN A 262 17.40 -7.65 12.71
N ARG A 263 16.67 -8.69 12.31
CA ARG A 263 15.84 -8.67 11.12
C ARG A 263 14.58 -7.84 11.39
N ALA A 264 14.30 -6.90 10.52
CA ALA A 264 13.05 -6.15 10.50
C ALA A 264 12.40 -6.26 9.13
N ILE A 265 11.08 -6.19 9.09
CA ILE A 265 10.32 -5.97 7.87
C ILE A 265 9.75 -4.56 7.88
N ALA A 266 9.79 -3.88 6.75
CA ALA A 266 9.46 -2.46 6.67
C ALA A 266 8.87 -2.09 5.31
N HIS A 267 8.31 -0.90 5.22
CA HIS A 267 8.00 -0.24 3.97
C HIS A 267 8.09 1.27 4.16
N GLY A 268 8.72 1.95 3.23
CA GLY A 268 8.73 3.41 3.14
C GLY A 268 7.65 3.94 2.20
N GLY A 269 7.41 5.24 2.23
CA GLY A 269 6.47 5.83 1.30
C GLY A 269 6.54 7.33 1.24
N ASP A 270 6.39 7.83 0.02
CA ASP A 270 6.44 9.24 -0.31
C ASP A 270 5.31 9.60 -1.26
N THR A 271 4.86 10.84 -1.17
CA THR A 271 4.12 11.56 -2.20
C THR A 271 4.93 12.80 -2.61
N VAL A 272 4.35 13.75 -3.32
CA VAL A 272 5.08 14.98 -3.65
C VAL A 272 5.27 15.88 -2.42
N TRP A 273 4.32 15.81 -1.45
CA TRP A 273 4.28 16.72 -0.30
C TRP A 273 4.34 16.04 1.07
N PHE A 274 4.45 14.74 1.11
CA PHE A 274 4.52 13.94 2.37
C PHE A 274 5.62 12.89 2.27
N HIS A 275 6.43 12.78 3.34
CA HIS A 275 7.57 11.85 3.49
C HIS A 275 7.49 11.09 4.81
#